data_a914d1c8e1da3bee7acb1b6978c52573
#
_entry.id   a914d1c8e1da3bee7acb1b6978c52573
#
_cell.length_a   1.000
_cell.length_b   1.000
_cell.length_c   1.000
_cell.angle_alpha   90.00
_cell.angle_beta   90.00
_cell.angle_gamma   90.00
#
_symmetry.space_group_name_H-M   'P 1'
#
loop_
_entity.id
_entity.type
_entity.pdbx_description
1 polymer ?
#
loop_
_entity_poly.entity_id
_entity_poly.type
_entity_poly.pdbx_seq_one_letter_code
_entity_poly.pdbx_strand_id
1 'polypeptide(L)' 'MCLTCGCEQAHLKMGDNVTYEDLKRIADGNNKTVAETLDIIRETADIDRQIHAKEYAQTATPSAT' A
#
# COMPACT_ATOMS: atom_id res chain seq x y z
N MET A 1 5.47 -6.37 12.02
CA MET A 1 5.96 -6.14 10.69
C MET A 1 4.96 -5.28 9.93
N CYS A 2 4.97 -5.22 8.64
CA CYS A 2 4.29 -4.16 7.88
C CYS A 2 3.14 -4.69 7.05
N LEU A 3 2.32 -3.79 6.52
CA LEU A 3 1.15 -4.18 5.73
C LEU A 3 1.51 -4.82 4.40
N THR A 4 2.70 -4.56 3.88
CA THR A 4 3.03 -4.89 2.49
C THR A 4 4.01 -6.04 2.31
N CYS A 5 4.58 -6.58 3.39
CA CYS A 5 5.53 -7.69 3.27
C CYS A 5 4.89 -9.08 3.37
N GLY A 6 3.62 -9.15 3.75
CA GLY A 6 2.91 -10.42 3.89
C GLY A 6 3.07 -11.11 5.23
N CYS A 7 3.66 -10.44 6.20
CA CYS A 7 3.93 -11.03 7.51
C CYS A 7 2.80 -10.84 8.53
N GLU A 8 1.76 -10.11 8.16
CA GLU A 8 0.56 -9.91 8.97
C GLU A 8 0.74 -9.11 10.26
N GLN A 9 1.84 -8.34 10.37
CA GLN A 9 2.08 -7.47 11.52
C GLN A 9 2.12 -6.02 11.06
N ALA A 10 0.96 -5.38 11.09
CA ALA A 10 0.76 -4.07 10.46
C ALA A 10 1.50 -2.91 11.12
N HIS A 11 1.92 -3.05 12.38
CA HIS A 11 2.49 -1.94 13.15
C HIS A 11 4.01 -1.92 13.22
N LEU A 12 4.69 -2.95 12.72
CA LEU A 12 6.13 -3.05 12.82
C LEU A 12 6.76 -2.86 11.45
N LYS A 13 7.40 -1.71 11.27
CA LYS A 13 8.01 -1.38 9.98
C LYS A 13 9.28 -2.17 9.74
N MET A 14 9.38 -2.73 8.56
CA MET A 14 10.56 -3.47 8.09
C MET A 14 10.97 -2.93 6.72
N GLY A 15 12.09 -2.22 6.68
CA GLY A 15 12.61 -1.67 5.44
C GLY A 15 11.64 -0.70 4.75
N ASP A 16 11.39 -0.90 3.48
CA ASP A 16 10.57 -0.01 2.67
C ASP A 16 9.08 -0.37 2.65
N ASN A 17 8.64 -1.16 3.61
CA ASN A 17 7.25 -1.57 3.66
C ASN A 17 6.37 -0.55 4.39
N VAL A 18 5.08 -0.58 4.11
CA VAL A 18 4.10 0.33 4.69
C VAL A 18 3.53 -0.28 5.97
N THR A 19 3.42 0.55 7.01
CA THR A 19 2.80 0.14 8.28
C THR A 19 1.43 0.79 8.45
N TYR A 20 0.69 0.35 9.46
CA TYR A 20 -0.57 0.98 9.84
C TYR A 20 -0.39 2.46 10.16
N GLU A 21 0.68 2.81 10.85
CA GLU A 21 0.97 4.20 11.24
C GLU A 21 1.19 5.09 10.02
N ASP A 22 1.81 4.56 8.98
CA ASP A 22 1.98 5.30 7.73
C ASP A 22 0.62 5.61 7.10
N LEU A 23 -0.29 4.63 7.06
CA LEU A 23 -1.63 4.83 6.55
C LEU A 23 -2.45 5.78 7.41
N LYS A 24 -2.29 5.70 8.72
CA LYS A 24 -2.98 6.59 9.65
C LYS A 24 -2.60 8.05 9.40
N ARG A 25 -1.33 8.31 9.18
CA ARG A 25 -0.85 9.66 8.87
C ARG A 25 -1.45 10.17 7.56
N ILE A 26 -1.49 9.33 6.54
CA ILE A 26 -2.08 9.70 5.25
C ILE A 26 -3.58 9.94 5.39
N ALA A 27 -4.27 9.07 6.09
CA ALA A 27 -5.70 9.19 6.30
C ALA A 27 -6.04 10.48 7.06
N ASP A 28 -5.31 10.78 8.12
CA ASP A 28 -5.52 12.00 8.90
C ASP A 28 -5.29 13.24 8.06
N GLY A 29 -4.28 13.22 7.19
CA GLY A 29 -4.00 14.34 6.29
C GLY A 29 -5.12 14.59 5.28
N ASN A 30 -5.94 13.58 4.99
CA ASN A 30 -7.08 13.67 4.07
C ASN A 30 -8.43 13.72 4.79
N ASN A 31 -8.42 13.83 6.11
CA ASN A 31 -9.63 13.85 6.95
C ASN A 31 -10.50 12.59 6.74
N LYS A 32 -9.84 11.44 6.69
CA LYS A 32 -10.49 10.14 6.47
C LYS A 32 -10.05 9.15 7.54
N THR A 33 -10.80 8.06 7.66
CA THR A 33 -10.38 6.94 8.50
C THR A 33 -9.41 6.06 7.72
N VAL A 34 -8.67 5.22 8.43
CA VAL A 34 -7.78 4.25 7.77
C VAL A 34 -8.59 3.28 6.90
N ALA A 35 -9.77 2.86 7.39
CA ALA A 35 -10.63 1.98 6.61
C ALA A 35 -11.06 2.61 5.29
N GLU A 36 -11.46 3.88 5.31
CA GLU A 36 -11.82 4.62 4.10
C GLU A 36 -10.62 4.74 3.16
N THR A 37 -9.45 5.02 3.70
CA THR A 37 -8.22 5.14 2.92
C THR A 37 -7.89 3.83 2.22
N LEU A 38 -8.01 2.71 2.91
CA LEU A 38 -7.78 1.40 2.32
C LEU A 38 -8.77 1.09 1.20
N ASP A 39 -10.04 1.44 1.40
CA ASP A 39 -11.06 1.26 0.36
C ASP A 39 -10.75 2.09 -0.88
N ILE A 40 -10.31 3.33 -0.70
CA ILE A 40 -9.93 4.20 -1.81
C ILE A 40 -8.73 3.64 -2.57
N ILE A 41 -7.72 3.18 -1.84
CA ILE A 41 -6.54 2.57 -2.46
C ILE A 41 -6.95 1.36 -3.30
N ARG A 42 -7.79 0.51 -2.74
CA ARG A 42 -8.26 -0.69 -3.43
C ARG A 42 -9.03 -0.35 -4.70
N GLU A 43 -9.99 0.55 -4.62
CA GLU A 43 -10.79 0.95 -5.77
C GLU A 43 -9.93 1.61 -6.84
N THR A 44 -9.07 2.52 -6.45
CA THR A 44 -8.19 3.22 -7.38
C THR A 44 -7.22 2.26 -8.04
N ALA A 45 -6.65 1.35 -7.28
CA ALA A 45 -5.72 0.35 -7.81
C ALA A 45 -6.42 -0.60 -8.78
N ASP A 46 -7.65 -0.99 -8.48
CA ASP A 46 -8.40 -1.88 -9.37
C ASP A 46 -8.68 -1.22 -10.72
N ILE A 47 -9.03 0.06 -10.71
CA ILE A 47 -9.25 0.82 -11.93
C ILE A 47 -7.94 1.01 -12.69
N ASP A 48 -6.90 1.43 -11.99
CA ASP A 48 -5.62 1.70 -12.63
C ASP A 48 -4.97 0.45 -13.19
N ARG A 49 -5.15 -0.70 -12.55
CA ARG A 49 -4.68 -1.98 -13.06
C ARG A 49 -5.26 -2.33 -14.41
N GLN A 50 -6.51 -1.95 -14.65
CA GLN A 50 -7.14 -2.21 -15.94
C GLN A 50 -6.55 -1.34 -17.05
N ILE A 51 -6.19 -0.11 -16.70
CA ILE A 51 -5.65 0.86 -17.65
C ILE A 51 -4.16 0.62 -17.88
N HIS A 52 -3.42 0.31 -16.83
CA HIS A 52 -1.96 0.17 -16.87
C HIS A 52 -1.52 -1.24 -16.47
N ALA A 53 -2.18 -2.25 -16.99
CA ALA A 53 -1.95 -3.64 -16.61
C ALA A 53 -0.48 -4.07 -16.71
N LYS A 54 0.23 -3.56 -17.71
CA LYS A 54 1.64 -3.92 -17.89
C LYS A 54 2.52 -3.45 -16.74
N GLU A 55 2.23 -2.26 -16.21
CA GLU A 55 3.00 -1.72 -15.08
C GLU A 55 2.81 -2.55 -13.83
N TYR A 56 1.59 -3.01 -13.59
CA TYR A 56 1.30 -3.83 -12.41
C TYR A 56 1.83 -5.26 -12.53
N ALA A 57 2.04 -5.73 -13.74
CA ALA A 57 2.55 -7.07 -14.00
C ALA A 57 4.07 -7.15 -14.02
N GLN A 58 4.77 -6.01 -13.98
CA GLN A 58 6.23 -5.99 -13.99
C GLN A 58 6.80 -6.65 -12.75
N THR A 59 7.81 -7.48 -12.97
CA THR A 59 8.53 -8.11 -11.87
C THR A 59 9.42 -7.06 -11.19
N ALA A 60 9.51 -7.11 -9.87
CA ALA A 60 10.43 -6.26 -9.15
C ALA A 60 11.86 -6.48 -9.64
N THR A 61 12.62 -5.41 -9.83
CA THR A 61 14.02 -5.53 -10.24
C THR A 61 14.86 -6.00 -9.07
N PRO A 62 15.82 -6.93 -9.31
CA PRO A 62 16.66 -7.41 -8.21
C PRO A 62 17.45 -6.31 -7.50
N SER A 63 17.81 -5.28 -8.21
CA SER A 63 18.56 -4.16 -7.64
C SER A 63 17.73 -3.31 -6.70
N ALA A 64 16.43 -3.50 -6.68
CA ALA A 64 15.55 -2.77 -5.79
C ALA A 64 15.53 -3.34 -4.37
N THR A 65 16.16 -4.44 -4.16
CA THR A 65 16.17 -5.11 -2.85
C THR A 65 17.44 -4.87 -2.06
#